data_bed0734572051faaf796cb5e1c661801
#
_entry.id   bed0734572051faaf796cb5e1c661801
#
_cell.length_a   1.000
_cell.length_b   1.000
_cell.length_c   1.000
_cell.angle_alpha   90.00
_cell.angle_beta   90.00
_cell.angle_gamma   90.00
#
_symmetry.space_group_name_H-M   'P 1'
#
loop_
_entity.id
_entity.type
_entity.pdbx_description
1 polymer ?
#
loop_
_entity_poly.entity_id
_entity_poly.type
_entity_poly.pdbx_seq_one_letter_code
_entity_poly.pdbx_strand_id
1 'polypeptide(L)'
;MPINKNALIRYKVLDNCFRNRQRKWTLDLLVDKVSDALYEYEGISKGASIRTIQYDIQMMRSDKLGYNAPIMVVDKKYYTYEDPTYSITNLPISHADMQQMSEAVELLKQ
;
A
#
# COMPACT_ATOMS: atom_id res chain seq x y z
N MET A 1 13.95 3.00 9.33
CA MET A 1 14.55 2.60 8.05
C MET A 1 13.93 3.42 6.91
N PRO A 2 14.73 3.88 5.99
CA PRO A 2 14.16 4.56 4.84
C PRO A 2 13.35 3.59 4.01
N ILE A 3 12.19 4.05 3.55
CA ILE A 3 11.34 3.27 2.67
C ILE A 3 11.88 3.44 1.26
N ASN A 4 12.18 2.33 0.59
CA ASN A 4 12.67 2.43 -0.77
C ASN A 4 11.50 2.61 -1.75
N LYS A 5 11.85 2.97 -2.99
CA LYS A 5 10.86 3.26 -4.03
C LYS A 5 9.98 2.06 -4.34
N ASN A 6 10.56 0.87 -4.35
CA ASN A 6 9.80 -0.35 -4.64
C ASN A 6 8.76 -0.62 -3.55
N ALA A 7 9.13 -0.39 -2.29
CA ALA A 7 8.20 -0.57 -1.19
C ALA A 7 7.02 0.40 -1.30
N LEU A 8 7.28 1.64 -1.68
CA LEU A 8 6.20 2.63 -1.86
C LEU A 8 5.24 2.21 -2.97
N ILE A 9 5.77 1.68 -4.07
CA ILE A 9 4.93 1.16 -5.16
C ILE A 9 4.06 0.02 -4.63
N ARG A 10 4.64 -0.91 -3.88
CA ARG A 10 3.89 -2.02 -3.33
C ARG A 10 2.76 -1.56 -2.41
N TYR A 11 3.04 -0.64 -1.49
CA TYR A 11 2.03 -0.13 -0.57
C TYR A 11 0.90 0.57 -1.31
N LYS A 12 1.23 1.34 -2.34
CA LYS A 12 0.22 2.05 -3.11
C LYS A 12 -0.68 1.09 -3.87
N VAL A 13 -0.11 0.05 -4.47
CA VAL A 13 -0.89 -0.97 -5.18
C VAL A 13 -1.79 -1.72 -4.21
N LEU A 14 -1.24 -2.13 -3.06
CA LEU A 14 -2.04 -2.82 -2.05
C LEU A 14 -3.19 -1.94 -1.55
N ASP A 15 -2.93 -0.66 -1.33
CA ASP A 15 -3.98 0.28 -0.93
C ASP A 15 -5.10 0.32 -1.95
N ASN A 16 -4.77 0.42 -3.23
CA ASN A 16 -5.78 0.42 -4.29
C ASN A 16 -6.59 -0.86 -4.30
N CYS A 17 -5.94 -2.01 -4.09
CA CYS A 17 -6.63 -3.29 -4.05
C CYS A 17 -7.60 -3.37 -2.86
N PHE A 18 -7.14 -3.00 -1.67
CA PHE A 18 -7.97 -3.07 -0.48
C PHE A 18 -9.14 -2.09 -0.51
N ARG A 19 -9.03 -1.02 -1.27
CA ARG A 19 -10.12 -0.07 -1.46
C ARG A 19 -11.14 -0.55 -2.48
N ASN A 20 -10.76 -1.47 -3.35
CA ASN A 20 -11.66 -2.01 -4.38
C ASN A 20 -12.48 -3.14 -3.78
N ARG A 21 -13.68 -2.81 -3.33
CA ARG A 21 -14.56 -3.76 -2.65
C ARG A 21 -15.39 -4.62 -3.61
N GLN A 22 -15.30 -4.35 -4.89
CA GLN A 22 -16.01 -5.14 -5.89
C GLN A 22 -15.30 -6.44 -6.22
N ARG A 23 -14.04 -6.57 -5.80
CA ARG A 23 -13.23 -7.75 -6.06
C ARG A 23 -12.69 -8.31 -4.75
N LYS A 24 -12.66 -9.63 -4.67
CA LYS A 24 -12.11 -10.32 -3.51
C LYS A 24 -10.61 -10.59 -3.76
N TRP A 25 -9.76 -10.07 -2.89
CA TRP A 25 -8.31 -10.14 -3.07
C TRP A 25 -7.70 -11.21 -2.21
N THR A 26 -7.19 -12.27 -2.85
CA THR A 26 -6.35 -13.27 -2.19
C THR A 26 -4.90 -12.82 -2.23
N LEU A 27 -4.04 -13.50 -1.45
CA LEU A 27 -2.60 -13.19 -1.49
C LEU A 27 -2.04 -13.36 -2.91
N ASP A 28 -2.45 -14.42 -3.61
CA ASP A 28 -1.97 -14.66 -4.98
C ASP A 28 -2.34 -13.53 -5.92
N LEU A 29 -3.56 -13.03 -5.83
CA LEU A 29 -3.99 -11.90 -6.66
C LEU A 29 -3.25 -10.62 -6.31
N LEU A 30 -2.98 -10.39 -5.02
CA LEU A 30 -2.20 -9.24 -4.58
C LEU A 30 -0.77 -9.32 -5.11
N VAL A 31 -0.16 -10.51 -5.06
CA VAL A 31 1.17 -10.73 -5.62
C VAL A 31 1.20 -10.37 -7.11
N ASP A 32 0.20 -10.84 -7.86
CA ASP A 32 0.12 -10.58 -9.29
C ASP A 32 0.03 -9.09 -9.58
N LYS A 33 -0.83 -8.38 -8.87
CA LYS A 33 -1.01 -6.93 -9.09
C LYS A 33 0.23 -6.15 -8.75
N VAL A 34 0.88 -6.48 -7.63
CA VAL A 34 2.11 -5.82 -7.22
C VAL A 34 3.23 -6.12 -8.20
N SER A 35 3.34 -7.37 -8.64
CA SER A 35 4.37 -7.75 -9.60
C SER A 35 4.21 -7.02 -10.93
N ASP A 36 2.98 -6.90 -11.42
CA ASP A 36 2.68 -6.16 -12.64
C ASP A 36 3.10 -4.70 -12.52
N ALA A 37 2.81 -4.07 -11.38
CA ALA A 37 3.17 -2.67 -11.15
C ALA A 37 4.68 -2.49 -11.09
N LEU A 38 5.39 -3.38 -10.42
CA LEU A 38 6.85 -3.30 -10.33
C LEU A 38 7.48 -3.43 -11.71
N TYR A 39 6.94 -4.31 -12.55
CA TYR A 39 7.42 -4.44 -13.93
C TYR A 39 7.14 -3.15 -14.72
N GLU A 40 5.94 -2.63 -14.62
CA GLU A 40 5.51 -1.47 -15.41
C GLU A 40 6.27 -0.20 -15.03
N TYR A 41 6.46 0.05 -13.72
CA TYR A 41 7.05 1.30 -13.25
C TYR A 41 8.56 1.24 -13.09
N GLU A 42 9.12 0.08 -12.79
CA GLU A 42 10.56 -0.04 -12.50
C GLU A 42 11.26 -1.07 -13.38
N GLY A 43 10.56 -1.74 -14.27
CA GLY A 43 11.16 -2.76 -15.13
C GLY A 43 11.62 -4.00 -14.38
N ILE A 44 11.12 -4.22 -13.16
CA ILE A 44 11.52 -5.36 -12.36
C ILE A 44 10.74 -6.58 -12.80
N SER A 45 11.43 -7.56 -13.40
CA SER A 45 10.80 -8.77 -13.91
C SER A 45 10.65 -9.86 -12.86
N LYS A 46 11.40 -9.76 -11.76
CA LYS A 46 11.39 -10.77 -10.71
C LYS A 46 10.06 -10.82 -9.96
N GLY A 47 9.38 -9.68 -9.84
CA GLY A 47 8.12 -9.60 -9.14
C GLY A 47 8.25 -9.63 -7.63
N ALA A 48 7.10 -9.74 -6.95
CA ALA A 48 7.04 -9.85 -5.51
C ALA A 48 6.67 -11.28 -5.12
N SER A 49 7.09 -11.70 -3.92
CA SER A 49 6.73 -13.01 -3.39
C SER A 49 5.56 -12.88 -2.41
N ILE A 50 4.93 -14.01 -2.10
CA ILE A 50 3.88 -14.05 -1.08
C ILE A 50 4.42 -13.54 0.26
N ARG A 51 5.64 -13.93 0.62
CA ARG A 51 6.27 -13.50 1.86
C ARG A 51 6.43 -11.98 1.91
N THR A 52 6.83 -11.38 0.80
CA THR A 52 6.97 -9.92 0.71
C THR A 52 5.62 -9.24 0.93
N ILE A 53 4.57 -9.75 0.30
CA ILE A 53 3.24 -9.15 0.45
C ILE A 53 2.71 -9.33 1.87
N GLN A 54 2.92 -10.48 2.49
CA GLN A 54 2.54 -10.69 3.89
C GLN A 54 3.25 -9.72 4.82
N TYR A 55 4.55 -9.51 4.59
CA TYR A 55 5.32 -8.53 5.36
C TYR A 55 4.79 -7.12 5.16
N ASP A 56 4.50 -6.75 3.91
CA ASP A 56 3.96 -5.42 3.60
C ASP A 56 2.62 -5.20 4.30
N ILE A 57 1.75 -6.21 4.32
CA ILE A 57 0.46 -6.12 4.99
C ILE A 57 0.67 -5.86 6.49
N GLN A 58 1.61 -6.57 7.12
CA GLN A 58 1.91 -6.37 8.53
C GLN A 58 2.45 -4.96 8.79
N MET A 59 3.31 -4.47 7.91
CA MET A 59 3.85 -3.11 8.04
C MET A 59 2.76 -2.06 7.88
N MET A 60 1.84 -2.26 6.95
CA MET A 60 0.72 -1.33 6.76
C MET A 60 -0.23 -1.34 7.95
N ARG A 61 -0.44 -2.49 8.59
CA ARG A 61 -1.30 -2.61 9.76
C ARG A 61 -0.67 -2.04 11.03
N SER A 62 0.65 -1.95 11.07
CA SER A 62 1.36 -1.44 12.23
C SER A 62 1.44 0.08 12.19
N ASP A 63 1.89 0.67 13.30
CA ASP A 63 2.11 2.11 13.36
C ASP A 63 3.52 2.53 12.95
N LYS A 64 4.36 1.57 12.55
CA LYS A 64 5.76 1.87 12.20
C LYS A 64 5.89 2.84 11.04
N LEU A 65 5.01 2.73 10.06
CA LEU A 65 4.97 3.64 8.92
C LEU A 65 3.89 4.72 9.10
N GLY A 66 3.18 4.70 10.21
CA GLY A 66 2.12 5.65 10.48
C GLY A 66 0.80 5.33 9.79
N TYR A 67 0.71 4.20 9.11
CA TYR A 67 -0.51 3.86 8.38
C TYR A 67 -1.63 3.34 9.27
N ASN A 68 -1.33 2.45 10.21
CA ASN A 68 -2.34 1.79 11.04
C ASN A 68 -3.52 1.29 10.20
N ALA A 69 -3.23 0.71 9.04
CA ALA A 69 -4.25 0.36 8.07
C ALA A 69 -5.22 -0.67 8.65
N PRO A 70 -6.55 -0.44 8.55
CA PRO A 70 -7.54 -1.37 9.07
C PRO A 70 -7.78 -2.53 8.10
N ILE A 71 -6.73 -3.30 7.86
CA ILE A 71 -6.80 -4.45 6.95
C ILE A 71 -7.42 -5.63 7.69
N MET A 72 -8.50 -6.17 7.14
CA MET A 72 -9.13 -7.36 7.69
C MET A 72 -9.06 -8.52 6.70
N VAL A 73 -9.21 -9.73 7.23
CA VAL A 73 -9.24 -10.95 6.42
C VAL A 73 -10.65 -11.51 6.49
N VAL A 74 -11.27 -11.70 5.33
CA VAL A 74 -12.62 -12.25 5.20
C VAL A 74 -12.51 -13.68 4.73
N ASP A 75 -13.27 -14.59 5.33
CA ASP A 75 -13.26 -16.02 4.98
C ASP A 75 -11.85 -16.63 5.02
N LYS A 76 -10.98 -16.08 5.86
CA LYS A 76 -9.60 -16.54 6.08
C LYS A 76 -8.70 -16.43 4.85
N LYS A 77 -9.16 -15.80 3.77
CA LYS A 77 -8.36 -15.74 2.53
C LYS A 77 -8.48 -14.44 1.75
N TYR A 78 -9.48 -13.61 2.01
CA TYR A 78 -9.67 -12.36 1.28
C TYR A 78 -9.28 -11.17 2.12
N TYR A 79 -8.50 -10.25 1.55
CA TYR A 79 -7.98 -9.08 2.25
C TYR A 79 -8.69 -7.83 1.75
N THR A 80 -9.11 -6.98 2.67
CA THR A 80 -9.73 -5.69 2.35
C THR A 80 -9.62 -4.76 3.56
N TYR A 81 -9.91 -3.48 3.35
CA TYR A 81 -10.01 -2.56 4.48
C TYR A 81 -11.34 -2.74 5.20
N GLU A 82 -11.30 -2.76 6.53
CA GLU A 82 -12.52 -2.77 7.34
C GLU A 82 -13.29 -1.47 7.15
N ASP A 83 -12.58 -0.34 7.07
CA ASP A 83 -13.14 0.98 6.87
C ASP A 83 -13.14 1.30 5.38
N PRO A 84 -14.32 1.41 4.73
CA PRO A 84 -14.37 1.65 3.29
C PRO A 84 -13.87 3.02 2.87
N THR A 85 -13.71 3.95 3.81
CA THR A 85 -13.20 5.29 3.51
C THR A 85 -11.71 5.43 3.71
N TYR A 86 -11.05 4.39 4.24
CA TYR A 86 -9.62 4.45 4.52
C TYR A 86 -8.80 4.41 3.25
N SER A 87 -7.71 5.18 3.25
CA SER A 87 -6.64 5.09 2.25
C SER A 87 -5.36 5.59 2.89
N ILE A 88 -4.23 5.01 2.52
CA ILE A 88 -2.94 5.49 3.04
C ILE A 88 -2.63 6.90 2.56
N THR A 89 -3.28 7.34 1.48
CA THR A 89 -3.10 8.70 0.96
C THR A 89 -3.93 9.74 1.70
N ASN A 90 -4.88 9.32 2.54
CA ASN A 90 -5.79 10.21 3.27
C ASN A 90 -5.49 10.23 4.76
N LEU A 91 -4.32 9.75 5.17
CA LEU A 91 -3.98 9.67 6.59
C LEU A 91 -3.86 11.04 7.22
N PRO A 92 -4.35 11.23 8.46
CA PRO A 92 -3.98 12.39 9.23
C PRO A 92 -2.51 12.28 9.60
N ILE A 93 -1.75 13.33 9.30
CA ILE A 93 -0.32 13.35 9.52
C ILE A 93 0.03 14.46 10.52
N SER A 94 1.20 14.33 11.15
CA SER A 94 1.65 15.35 12.09
C SER A 94 1.87 16.67 11.36
N HIS A 95 1.85 17.76 12.13
CA HIS A 95 2.03 19.09 11.54
C HIS A 95 3.34 19.21 10.77
N ALA A 96 4.41 18.64 11.30
CA ALA A 96 5.70 18.66 10.62
C ALA A 96 5.66 17.90 9.30
N ASP A 97 5.02 16.72 9.32
CA ASP A 97 4.89 15.91 8.11
C ASP A 97 4.02 16.62 7.07
N MET A 98 2.99 17.33 7.51
CA MET A 98 2.14 18.08 6.60
C MET A 98 2.93 19.15 5.84
N GLN A 99 3.82 19.85 6.50
CA GLN A 99 4.64 20.85 5.82
C GLN A 99 5.52 20.24 4.76
N GLN A 100 6.18 19.13 5.08
CA GLN A 100 7.04 18.45 4.11
C GLN A 100 6.24 17.92 2.93
N MET A 101 5.08 17.34 3.19
CA MET A 101 4.24 16.81 2.13
C MET A 101 3.66 17.92 1.27
N SER A 102 3.30 19.05 1.87
CA SER A 102 2.80 20.19 1.10
C SER A 102 3.83 20.69 0.12
N GLU A 103 5.08 20.81 0.53
CA GLU A 103 6.16 21.22 -0.35
C GLU A 103 6.33 20.22 -1.50
N ALA A 104 6.34 18.93 -1.20
CA ALA A 104 6.46 17.89 -2.23
C ALA A 104 5.29 17.93 -3.20
N VAL A 105 4.08 18.12 -2.70
CA VAL A 105 2.90 18.17 -3.55
C VAL A 105 2.93 19.40 -4.45
N GLU A 106 3.35 20.54 -3.94
CA GLU A 106 3.47 21.75 -4.76
C GLU A 106 4.47 21.56 -5.89
N LEU A 107 5.61 20.92 -5.61
CA LEU A 107 6.59 20.63 -6.64
C LEU A 107 6.01 19.72 -7.70
N LEU A 108 5.23 18.74 -7.32
CA LEU A 108 4.61 17.82 -8.28
C LEU A 108 3.51 18.46 -9.10
N LYS A 109 2.84 19.47 -8.57
CA LYS A 109 1.78 20.18 -9.30
C LYS A 109 2.32 21.18 -10.32
N GLN A 110 3.54 21.56 -10.15
CA GLN A 110 4.18 22.49 -11.07
C GLN A 110 4.87 21.75 -12.21
#